data_415c2a47d551f6ea37ace882d432215c
#
_entry.id   415c2a47d551f6ea37ace882d432215c
#
_cell.length_a   1.000
_cell.length_b   1.000
_cell.length_c   1.000
_cell.angle_alpha   90.00
_cell.angle_beta   90.00
_cell.angle_gamma   90.00
#
_symmetry.space_group_name_H-M   'P 1'
#
loop_
_entity.id
_entity.type
_entity.pdbx_description
1 polymer ?
#
loop_
_entity_poly.entity_id
_entity_poly.type
_entity_poly.pdbx_seq_one_letter_code
_entity_poly.pdbx_strand_id
1 'polypeptide(L)'
;MVTKSEEENIMDKAVGSKIADYLIKPVNPNQVLLSIKKNVHSQQLVTEQTTADYRAEFGRLSSALQMADSFADWCNVYRRITNWEIELSDSTDQSIKEVIEYQKHEANQEFCKFVRRNYYDWINKRDETTPVMSHTLMRSKIFPVADENPKTTLLLIDNFRYDQWRSISPLLRGYYDIAADDFYCAIL
;
A
#
# COMPACT_ATOMS: atom_id res chain seq x y z
N MET A 1 -19.07 12.25 17.43
CA MET A 1 -20.47 12.57 17.07
C MET A 1 -21.29 12.86 18.33
N VAL A 2 -22.25 13.79 18.30
CA VAL A 2 -23.12 14.13 19.45
C VAL A 2 -24.57 13.86 19.05
N THR A 3 -25.28 13.00 19.77
CA THR A 3 -26.63 12.55 19.44
C THR A 3 -27.60 12.68 20.63
N LYS A 4 -28.91 12.65 20.37
CA LYS A 4 -29.97 12.60 21.40
C LYS A 4 -30.52 11.18 21.61
N SER A 5 -30.16 10.22 20.75
CA SER A 5 -30.74 8.89 20.72
C SER A 5 -29.78 7.85 21.29
N GLU A 6 -30.30 6.95 22.09
CA GLU A 6 -29.64 5.75 22.62
C GLU A 6 -29.97 4.49 21.76
N GLU A 7 -30.53 4.67 20.57
CA GLU A 7 -30.92 3.53 19.72
C GLU A 7 -29.67 2.75 19.26
N GLU A 8 -29.67 1.45 19.50
CA GLU A 8 -28.61 0.50 19.18
C GLU A 8 -28.20 0.57 17.68
N ASN A 9 -29.16 0.76 16.78
CA ASN A 9 -28.95 0.92 15.35
C ASN A 9 -28.11 2.15 14.94
N ILE A 10 -28.15 3.21 15.75
CA ILE A 10 -27.34 4.43 15.51
C ILE A 10 -25.92 4.20 16.04
N MET A 11 -25.78 3.43 17.12
CA MET A 11 -24.48 3.04 17.67
C MET A 11 -23.73 2.13 16.70
N ASP A 12 -24.35 1.10 16.15
CA ASP A 12 -23.74 0.16 15.19
C ASP A 12 -23.33 0.87 13.89
N LYS A 13 -24.17 1.77 13.39
CA LYS A 13 -23.82 2.60 12.22
C LYS A 13 -22.69 3.61 12.51
N ALA A 14 -22.60 4.12 13.74
CA ALA A 14 -21.53 5.04 14.14
C ALA A 14 -20.19 4.30 14.29
N VAL A 15 -20.19 3.10 14.84
CA VAL A 15 -18.99 2.25 14.96
C VAL A 15 -18.53 1.73 13.59
N GLY A 16 -19.45 1.46 12.66
CA GLY A 16 -19.13 1.07 11.27
C GLY A 16 -18.74 2.22 10.34
N SER A 17 -19.01 3.47 10.71
CA SER A 17 -18.56 4.67 10.02
C SER A 17 -17.33 5.23 10.76
N LYS A 18 -16.36 5.82 10.07
CA LYS A 18 -15.11 6.40 10.63
C LYS A 18 -15.33 7.45 11.75
N ILE A 19 -16.19 7.15 12.72
CA ILE A 19 -16.50 7.99 13.88
C ILE A 19 -15.67 7.48 15.05
N ALA A 20 -14.73 8.30 15.51
CA ALA A 20 -13.80 7.96 16.58
C ALA A 20 -14.46 7.81 17.95
N ASP A 21 -15.56 8.52 18.20
CA ASP A 21 -16.33 8.44 19.46
C ASP A 21 -17.72 9.08 19.30
N TYR A 22 -18.67 8.74 20.20
CA TYR A 22 -19.98 9.36 20.22
C TYR A 22 -20.34 9.80 21.65
N LEU A 23 -21.13 10.86 21.76
CA LEU A 23 -21.59 11.42 23.03
C LEU A 23 -23.11 11.61 22.98
N ILE A 24 -23.79 11.24 24.08
CA ILE A 24 -25.25 11.35 24.20
C ILE A 24 -25.60 12.65 24.94
N LYS A 25 -26.58 13.37 24.44
CA LYS A 25 -27.07 14.60 25.10
C LYS A 25 -27.97 14.25 26.32
N PRO A 26 -27.81 14.96 27.44
CA PRO A 26 -27.02 16.15 27.66
C PRO A 26 -25.52 15.84 27.84
N VAL A 27 -24.64 16.56 27.10
CA VAL A 27 -23.20 16.32 27.09
C VAL A 27 -22.53 17.10 28.21
N ASN A 28 -21.84 16.40 29.10
CA ASN A 28 -20.99 17.02 30.11
C ASN A 28 -19.65 17.45 29.45
N PRO A 29 -19.16 18.69 29.68
CA PRO A 29 -17.88 19.14 29.17
C PRO A 29 -16.70 18.21 29.48
N ASN A 30 -16.71 17.54 30.65
CA ASN A 30 -15.68 16.57 31.01
C ASN A 30 -15.70 15.32 30.12
N GLN A 31 -16.89 14.87 29.67
CA GLN A 31 -16.99 13.75 28.71
C GLN A 31 -16.40 14.11 27.36
N VAL A 32 -16.62 15.33 26.86
CA VAL A 32 -16.00 15.83 25.64
C VAL A 32 -14.49 15.84 25.78
N LEU A 33 -13.98 16.37 26.89
CA LEU A 33 -12.53 16.44 27.14
C LEU A 33 -11.90 15.05 27.23
N LEU A 34 -12.56 14.09 27.88
CA LEU A 34 -12.10 12.70 27.98
C LEU A 34 -12.09 12.00 26.62
N SER A 35 -13.14 12.18 25.81
CA SER A 35 -13.20 11.63 24.47
C SER A 35 -12.08 12.18 23.57
N ILE A 36 -11.84 13.49 23.60
CA ILE A 36 -10.73 14.12 22.86
C ILE A 36 -9.38 13.57 23.33
N LYS A 37 -9.13 13.56 24.64
CA LYS A 37 -7.86 13.05 25.20
C LYS A 37 -7.61 11.59 24.82
N LYS A 38 -8.62 10.73 24.91
CA LYS A 38 -8.54 9.32 24.55
C LYS A 38 -8.15 9.15 23.08
N ASN A 39 -8.81 9.88 22.18
CA ASN A 39 -8.56 9.77 20.75
C ASN A 39 -7.18 10.32 20.37
N VAL A 40 -6.77 11.48 20.91
CA VAL A 40 -5.44 12.06 20.67
C VAL A 40 -4.35 11.14 21.20
N HIS A 41 -4.49 10.62 22.41
CA HIS A 41 -3.51 9.72 23.01
C HIS A 41 -3.40 8.39 22.26
N SER A 42 -4.53 7.83 21.80
CA SER A 42 -4.53 6.61 20.98
C SER A 42 -3.82 6.81 19.64
N GLN A 43 -4.02 7.95 18.98
CA GLN A 43 -3.32 8.27 17.73
C GLN A 43 -1.81 8.42 17.96
N GLN A 44 -1.39 9.08 19.05
CA GLN A 44 0.03 9.20 19.39
C GLN A 44 0.68 7.84 19.61
N LEU A 45 0.06 6.95 20.40
CA LEU A 45 0.57 5.60 20.64
C LEU A 45 0.70 4.77 19.35
N VAL A 46 -0.29 4.85 18.46
CA VAL A 46 -0.23 4.16 17.16
C VAL A 46 0.93 4.71 16.33
N THR A 47 1.10 6.03 16.26
CA THR A 47 2.20 6.64 15.50
C THR A 47 3.58 6.26 16.06
N GLU A 48 3.74 6.24 17.39
CA GLU A 48 4.99 5.82 18.05
C GLU A 48 5.30 4.36 17.76
N GLN A 49 4.29 3.47 17.81
CA GLN A 49 4.45 2.05 17.48
C GLN A 49 4.84 1.87 16.01
N THR A 50 4.14 2.50 15.08
CA THR A 50 4.44 2.44 13.64
C THR A 50 5.86 2.92 13.35
N THR A 51 6.31 3.98 14.01
CA THR A 51 7.68 4.50 13.90
C THR A 51 8.71 3.49 14.43
N ALA A 52 8.43 2.84 15.56
CA ALA A 52 9.31 1.81 16.13
C ALA A 52 9.39 0.57 15.22
N ASP A 53 8.27 0.14 14.68
CA ASP A 53 8.17 -0.99 13.74
C ASP A 53 8.94 -0.71 12.44
N TYR A 54 8.85 0.51 11.90
CA TYR A 54 9.65 0.90 10.74
C TYR A 54 11.15 0.91 11.05
N ARG A 55 11.57 1.41 12.21
CA ARG A 55 13.00 1.37 12.61
C ARG A 55 13.53 -0.06 12.67
N ALA A 56 12.75 -1.00 13.17
CA ALA A 56 13.10 -2.41 13.17
C ALA A 56 13.15 -3.00 11.75
N GLU A 57 12.27 -2.54 10.86
CA GLU A 57 12.21 -2.99 9.46
C GLU A 57 13.28 -2.36 8.57
N PHE A 58 13.76 -1.18 8.90
CA PHE A 58 14.76 -0.44 8.11
C PHE A 58 15.99 -1.29 7.77
N GLY A 59 16.56 -1.97 8.77
CA GLY A 59 17.71 -2.85 8.55
C GLY A 59 17.43 -4.03 7.64
N ARG A 60 16.23 -4.63 7.75
CA ARG A 60 15.79 -5.73 6.89
C ARG A 60 15.57 -5.27 5.45
N LEU A 61 15.01 -4.07 5.29
CA LEU A 61 14.78 -3.50 3.96
C LEU A 61 16.10 -3.11 3.29
N SER A 62 17.04 -2.51 4.04
CA SER A 62 18.39 -2.22 3.53
C SER A 62 19.14 -3.50 3.11
N SER A 63 19.03 -4.57 3.89
CA SER A 63 19.60 -5.86 3.50
C SER A 63 18.93 -6.42 2.23
N ALA A 64 17.61 -6.33 2.14
CA ALA A 64 16.88 -6.78 0.95
C ALA A 64 17.29 -5.98 -0.31
N LEU A 65 17.54 -4.68 -0.19
CA LEU A 65 18.05 -3.83 -1.27
C LEU A 65 19.42 -4.29 -1.78
N GLN A 66 20.31 -4.62 -0.86
CA GLN A 66 21.67 -5.07 -1.22
C GLN A 66 21.69 -6.46 -1.86
N MET A 67 20.72 -7.30 -1.53
CA MET A 67 20.63 -8.71 -2.00
C MET A 67 19.71 -8.87 -3.22
N ALA A 68 18.98 -7.83 -3.63
CA ALA A 68 18.03 -7.90 -4.72
C ALA A 68 18.74 -8.09 -6.07
N ASP A 69 18.62 -9.27 -6.67
CA ASP A 69 19.23 -9.62 -7.96
C ASP A 69 18.22 -10.13 -9.00
N SER A 70 16.98 -10.35 -8.61
CA SER A 70 15.88 -10.74 -9.50
C SER A 70 14.77 -9.67 -9.58
N PHE A 71 13.96 -9.72 -10.64
CA PHE A 71 12.78 -8.85 -10.75
C PHE A 71 11.79 -9.06 -9.61
N ALA A 72 11.65 -10.28 -9.12
CA ALA A 72 10.77 -10.60 -8.00
C ALA A 72 11.25 -9.95 -6.68
N ASP A 73 12.55 -9.89 -6.44
CA ASP A 73 13.13 -9.21 -5.28
C ASP A 73 12.81 -7.73 -5.32
N TRP A 74 12.98 -7.10 -6.49
CA TRP A 74 12.66 -5.68 -6.68
C TRP A 74 11.17 -5.38 -6.51
N CYS A 75 10.28 -6.26 -6.97
CA CYS A 75 8.85 -6.14 -6.70
C CYS A 75 8.56 -6.18 -5.19
N ASN A 76 9.23 -7.08 -4.46
CA ASN A 76 9.08 -7.18 -3.01
C ASN A 76 9.59 -5.92 -2.29
N VAL A 77 10.77 -5.44 -2.65
CA VAL A 77 11.33 -4.19 -2.12
C VAL A 77 10.37 -3.01 -2.36
N TYR A 78 9.86 -2.87 -3.58
CA TYR A 78 8.93 -1.81 -3.94
C TYR A 78 7.62 -1.88 -3.12
N ARG A 79 7.04 -3.08 -2.97
CA ARG A 79 5.85 -3.28 -2.12
C ARG A 79 6.09 -2.84 -0.68
N ARG A 80 7.23 -3.21 -0.11
CA ARG A 80 7.57 -2.89 1.28
C ARG A 80 7.75 -1.39 1.48
N ILE A 81 8.51 -0.72 0.61
CA ILE A 81 8.69 0.73 0.66
C ILE A 81 7.35 1.45 0.56
N THR A 82 6.52 1.09 -0.44
CA THR A 82 5.21 1.74 -0.63
C THR A 82 4.27 1.51 0.55
N ASN A 83 4.27 0.33 1.16
CA ASN A 83 3.48 0.08 2.36
C ASN A 83 3.91 1.00 3.51
N TRP A 84 5.20 1.15 3.75
CA TRP A 84 5.70 2.04 4.79
C TRP A 84 5.45 3.53 4.49
N GLU A 85 5.53 3.95 3.23
CA GLU A 85 5.11 5.31 2.84
C GLU A 85 3.65 5.59 3.21
N ILE A 86 2.76 4.63 2.96
CA ILE A 86 1.33 4.76 3.31
C ILE A 86 1.16 4.80 4.83
N GLU A 87 1.77 3.87 5.56
CA GLU A 87 1.64 3.76 7.02
C GLU A 87 2.22 4.96 7.78
N LEU A 88 3.28 5.55 7.23
CA LEU A 88 3.93 6.73 7.81
C LEU A 88 3.38 8.06 7.27
N SER A 89 2.42 8.04 6.36
CA SER A 89 1.84 9.26 5.75
C SER A 89 1.30 10.23 6.79
N ASP A 90 0.62 9.70 7.81
CA ASP A 90 0.01 10.47 8.89
C ASP A 90 0.97 10.77 10.06
N SER A 91 2.21 10.29 10.00
CA SER A 91 3.21 10.56 11.02
C SER A 91 3.54 12.05 11.08
N THR A 92 3.64 12.59 12.28
CA THR A 92 4.11 13.96 12.54
C THR A 92 5.63 14.04 12.67
N ASP A 93 6.32 12.90 12.75
CA ASP A 93 7.77 12.82 12.85
C ASP A 93 8.42 13.04 11.47
N GLN A 94 8.92 14.25 11.26
CA GLN A 94 9.58 14.61 10.01
C GLN A 94 10.85 13.80 9.77
N SER A 95 11.57 13.40 10.84
CA SER A 95 12.81 12.65 10.70
C SER A 95 12.59 11.27 10.10
N ILE A 96 11.49 10.60 10.44
CA ILE A 96 11.17 9.28 9.88
C ILE A 96 10.76 9.37 8.41
N LYS A 97 10.09 10.47 8.02
CA LYS A 97 9.74 10.73 6.62
C LYS A 97 11.00 10.95 5.76
N GLU A 98 11.97 11.65 6.28
CA GLU A 98 13.25 11.85 5.60
C GLU A 98 14.03 10.54 5.43
N VAL A 99 13.97 9.66 6.45
CA VAL A 99 14.63 8.35 6.39
C VAL A 99 13.99 7.45 5.31
N ILE A 100 12.66 7.40 5.22
CA ILE A 100 12.01 6.58 4.17
C ILE A 100 12.24 7.14 2.76
N GLU A 101 12.24 8.46 2.61
CA GLU A 101 12.57 9.10 1.32
C GLU A 101 14.03 8.82 0.91
N TYR A 102 14.97 8.84 1.85
CA TYR A 102 16.35 8.44 1.58
C TYR A 102 16.43 6.98 1.11
N GLN A 103 15.79 6.06 1.83
CA GLN A 103 15.78 4.63 1.48
C GLN A 103 15.12 4.37 0.12
N LYS A 104 14.05 5.08 -0.20
CA LYS A 104 13.40 5.06 -1.50
C LYS A 104 14.33 5.55 -2.62
N HIS A 105 15.08 6.62 -2.37
CA HIS A 105 16.05 7.13 -3.32
C HIS A 105 17.18 6.13 -3.57
N GLU A 106 17.72 5.51 -2.52
CA GLU A 106 18.71 4.44 -2.61
C GLU A 106 18.17 3.26 -3.43
N ALA A 107 16.95 2.80 -3.12
CA ALA A 107 16.27 1.73 -3.85
C ALA A 107 16.14 2.04 -5.34
N ASN A 108 15.76 3.26 -5.68
CA ASN A 108 15.62 3.69 -7.07
C ASN A 108 16.97 3.70 -7.81
N GLN A 109 18.03 4.13 -7.16
CA GLN A 109 19.38 4.10 -7.76
C GLN A 109 19.85 2.66 -8.04
N GLU A 110 19.69 1.76 -7.09
CA GLU A 110 20.11 0.36 -7.26
C GLU A 110 19.22 -0.36 -8.28
N PHE A 111 17.91 -0.10 -8.28
CA PHE A 111 16.99 -0.62 -9.31
C PHE A 111 17.40 -0.12 -10.72
N CYS A 112 17.78 1.13 -10.88
CA CYS A 112 18.29 1.63 -12.17
C CYS A 112 19.52 0.86 -12.64
N LYS A 113 20.45 0.51 -11.73
CA LYS A 113 21.61 -0.32 -12.07
C LYS A 113 21.21 -1.74 -12.47
N PHE A 114 20.26 -2.33 -11.74
CA PHE A 114 19.70 -3.64 -12.06
C PHE A 114 19.06 -3.65 -13.45
N VAL A 115 18.18 -2.67 -13.75
CA VAL A 115 17.55 -2.55 -15.08
C VAL A 115 18.60 -2.40 -16.17
N ARG A 116 19.60 -1.51 -16.03
CA ARG A 116 20.66 -1.31 -17.02
C ARG A 116 21.44 -2.59 -17.36
N ARG A 117 21.65 -3.46 -16.36
CA ARG A 117 22.36 -4.74 -16.57
C ARG A 117 21.54 -5.77 -17.33
N ASN A 118 20.22 -5.78 -17.11
CA ASN A 118 19.36 -6.88 -17.57
C ASN A 118 18.48 -6.51 -18.78
N TYR A 119 18.18 -5.22 -18.98
CA TYR A 119 17.18 -4.78 -19.95
C TYR A 119 17.44 -5.24 -21.39
N TYR A 120 18.69 -5.18 -21.84
CA TYR A 120 19.05 -5.64 -23.17
C TYR A 120 18.73 -7.13 -23.37
N ASP A 121 19.05 -7.94 -22.39
CA ASP A 121 18.78 -9.37 -22.41
C ASP A 121 17.28 -9.66 -22.36
N TRP A 122 16.53 -8.94 -21.55
CA TRP A 122 15.07 -9.08 -21.48
C TRP A 122 14.35 -8.81 -22.81
N ILE A 123 14.87 -7.87 -23.60
CA ILE A 123 14.28 -7.58 -24.92
C ILE A 123 14.71 -8.61 -25.97
N ASN A 124 15.95 -9.08 -25.93
CA ASN A 124 16.54 -9.84 -27.01
C ASN A 124 16.57 -11.36 -26.77
N LYS A 125 16.64 -11.82 -25.50
CA LYS A 125 16.87 -13.22 -25.14
C LYS A 125 15.63 -13.73 -24.48
N ARG A 126 14.61 -13.75 -24.59
CA ARG A 126 13.41 -14.29 -23.90
C ARG A 126 13.70 -15.65 -23.24
N ASP A 127 14.21 -15.63 -22.05
CA ASP A 127 14.42 -16.82 -21.22
C ASP A 127 13.49 -16.81 -19.99
N GLU A 128 13.59 -17.84 -19.14
CA GLU A 128 12.76 -18.00 -17.95
C GLU A 128 12.96 -16.88 -16.89
N THR A 129 14.07 -16.18 -16.96
CA THR A 129 14.39 -15.06 -16.05
C THR A 129 13.82 -13.74 -16.54
N THR A 130 13.36 -13.69 -17.79
CA THR A 130 12.79 -12.48 -18.40
C THR A 130 11.44 -12.16 -17.76
N PRO A 131 11.26 -10.99 -17.12
CA PRO A 131 9.96 -10.62 -16.60
C PRO A 131 8.93 -10.42 -17.71
N VAL A 132 7.66 -10.60 -17.38
CA VAL A 132 6.58 -10.24 -18.32
C VAL A 132 6.62 -8.73 -18.53
N MET A 133 6.78 -8.30 -19.78
CA MET A 133 6.89 -6.90 -20.16
C MET A 133 5.62 -6.41 -20.86
N SER A 134 5.43 -5.09 -20.94
CA SER A 134 4.21 -4.47 -21.49
C SER A 134 3.82 -5.02 -22.88
N HIS A 135 4.79 -5.28 -23.77
CA HIS A 135 4.53 -5.83 -25.11
C HIS A 135 4.15 -7.31 -25.12
N THR A 136 4.42 -8.06 -24.06
CA THR A 136 4.05 -9.48 -23.93
C THR A 136 2.89 -9.70 -22.97
N LEU A 137 2.52 -8.70 -22.17
CA LEU A 137 1.54 -8.78 -21.08
C LEU A 137 0.18 -9.34 -21.56
N MET A 138 -0.35 -8.76 -22.64
CA MET A 138 -1.66 -9.19 -23.16
C MET A 138 -1.66 -10.68 -23.49
N ARG A 139 -0.64 -11.15 -24.24
CA ARG A 139 -0.54 -12.54 -24.65
C ARG A 139 -0.27 -13.50 -23.48
N SER A 140 0.56 -13.06 -22.52
CA SER A 140 1.03 -13.94 -21.44
C SER A 140 0.06 -14.03 -20.27
N LYS A 141 -0.73 -12.98 -20.01
CA LYS A 141 -1.55 -12.87 -18.81
C LYS A 141 -3.02 -12.60 -19.07
N ILE A 142 -3.35 -11.80 -20.07
CA ILE A 142 -4.74 -11.35 -20.26
C ILE A 142 -5.52 -12.31 -21.17
N PHE A 143 -4.97 -12.68 -22.34
CA PHE A 143 -5.67 -13.56 -23.26
C PHE A 143 -5.96 -14.95 -22.67
N PRO A 144 -5.06 -15.63 -21.96
CA PRO A 144 -5.40 -16.90 -21.32
C PRO A 144 -6.60 -16.82 -20.38
N VAL A 145 -6.68 -15.76 -19.56
CA VAL A 145 -7.83 -15.54 -18.67
C VAL A 145 -9.12 -15.28 -19.44
N ALA A 146 -9.03 -14.50 -20.53
CA ALA A 146 -10.19 -14.21 -21.40
C ALA A 146 -10.68 -15.44 -22.16
N ASP A 147 -9.75 -16.31 -22.60
CA ASP A 147 -10.09 -17.56 -23.32
C ASP A 147 -10.78 -18.57 -22.38
N GLU A 148 -10.33 -18.66 -21.12
CA GLU A 148 -10.96 -19.52 -20.12
C GLU A 148 -12.32 -18.95 -19.64
N ASN A 149 -12.46 -17.63 -19.63
CA ASN A 149 -13.64 -16.93 -19.10
C ASN A 149 -14.21 -15.94 -20.13
N PRO A 150 -15.14 -16.33 -20.99
CA PRO A 150 -15.70 -15.47 -22.05
C PRO A 150 -16.39 -14.19 -21.56
N LYS A 151 -16.69 -14.09 -20.25
CA LYS A 151 -17.28 -12.89 -19.64
C LYS A 151 -16.23 -11.96 -18.99
N THR A 152 -14.96 -12.11 -19.37
CA THR A 152 -13.88 -11.27 -18.85
C THR A 152 -14.03 -9.84 -19.33
N THR A 153 -13.85 -8.89 -18.41
CA THR A 153 -13.78 -7.45 -18.72
C THR A 153 -12.38 -6.95 -18.36
N LEU A 154 -11.69 -6.34 -19.31
CA LEU A 154 -10.42 -5.67 -19.07
C LEU A 154 -10.68 -4.19 -18.75
N LEU A 155 -10.24 -3.74 -17.57
CA LEU A 155 -10.24 -2.35 -17.18
C LEU A 155 -8.80 -1.84 -17.15
N LEU A 156 -8.46 -0.94 -18.07
CA LEU A 156 -7.16 -0.26 -18.10
C LEU A 156 -7.29 1.12 -17.47
N ILE A 157 -6.51 1.37 -16.42
CA ILE A 157 -6.47 2.68 -15.75
C ILE A 157 -5.06 3.25 -15.95
N ASP A 158 -4.97 4.31 -16.73
CA ASP A 158 -3.71 5.01 -17.01
C ASP A 158 -3.26 5.86 -15.81
N ASN A 159 -1.95 6.02 -15.63
CA ASN A 159 -1.33 6.79 -14.54
C ASN A 159 -1.73 6.36 -13.13
N PHE A 160 -2.23 5.13 -12.97
CA PHE A 160 -2.66 4.61 -11.69
C PHE A 160 -1.49 3.96 -10.95
N ARG A 161 -1.06 4.57 -9.85
CA ARG A 161 0.11 4.12 -9.07
C ARG A 161 -0.26 3.03 -8.07
N TYR A 162 0.74 2.28 -7.62
CA TYR A 162 0.55 1.20 -6.66
C TYR A 162 0.08 1.68 -5.28
N ASP A 163 0.54 2.84 -4.80
CA ASP A 163 0.06 3.44 -3.55
C ASP A 163 -1.44 3.77 -3.62
N GLN A 164 -1.92 4.25 -4.76
CA GLN A 164 -3.34 4.47 -5.01
C GLN A 164 -4.13 3.15 -5.04
N TRP A 165 -3.58 2.11 -5.69
CA TRP A 165 -4.14 0.78 -5.66
C TRP A 165 -4.27 0.25 -4.24
N ARG A 166 -3.22 0.37 -3.43
CA ARG A 166 -3.22 -0.05 -2.02
C ARG A 166 -4.28 0.66 -1.19
N SER A 167 -4.55 1.93 -1.49
CA SER A 167 -5.59 2.71 -0.81
C SER A 167 -7.02 2.33 -1.22
N ILE A 168 -7.22 1.91 -2.49
CA ILE A 168 -8.55 1.60 -3.04
C ILE A 168 -8.89 0.11 -2.92
N SER A 169 -7.92 -0.79 -3.03
CA SER A 169 -8.15 -2.25 -3.05
C SER A 169 -8.96 -2.78 -1.84
N PRO A 170 -8.81 -2.26 -0.60
CA PRO A 170 -9.66 -2.68 0.52
C PRO A 170 -11.15 -2.38 0.30
N LEU A 171 -11.47 -1.29 -0.40
CA LEU A 171 -12.86 -0.92 -0.72
C LEU A 171 -13.45 -1.86 -1.78
N LEU A 172 -12.63 -2.29 -2.74
CA LEU A 172 -13.03 -3.22 -3.80
C LEU A 172 -13.28 -4.63 -3.26
N ARG A 173 -12.58 -5.05 -2.22
CA ARG A 173 -12.75 -6.38 -1.58
C ARG A 173 -14.16 -6.60 -1.01
N GLY A 174 -14.93 -5.54 -0.79
CA GLY A 174 -16.34 -5.64 -0.44
C GLY A 174 -17.26 -6.07 -1.59
N TYR A 175 -16.77 -6.03 -2.83
CA TYR A 175 -17.53 -6.32 -4.05
C TYR A 175 -16.90 -7.41 -4.92
N TYR A 176 -15.57 -7.61 -4.84
CA TYR A 176 -14.79 -8.50 -5.69
C TYR A 176 -13.73 -9.25 -4.90
N ASP A 177 -13.48 -10.50 -5.25
CA ASP A 177 -12.32 -11.24 -4.80
C ASP A 177 -11.12 -10.89 -5.67
N ILE A 178 -10.02 -10.46 -5.06
CA ILE A 178 -8.76 -10.16 -5.75
C ILE A 178 -7.94 -11.44 -5.79
N ALA A 179 -7.90 -12.09 -6.95
CA ALA A 179 -7.21 -13.36 -7.15
C ALA A 179 -5.69 -13.20 -7.22
N ALA A 180 -5.19 -12.10 -7.80
CA ALA A 180 -3.76 -11.81 -7.94
C ALA A 180 -3.49 -10.30 -7.89
N ASP A 181 -2.29 -9.95 -7.45
CA ASP A 181 -1.78 -8.58 -7.38
C ASP A 181 -0.29 -8.62 -7.78
N ASP A 182 -0.03 -8.52 -9.08
CA ASP A 182 1.27 -8.72 -9.68
C ASP A 182 1.83 -7.44 -10.31
N PHE A 183 3.16 -7.36 -10.40
CA PHE A 183 3.87 -6.33 -11.13
C PHE A 183 4.43 -6.86 -12.44
N TYR A 184 4.47 -6.00 -13.45
CA TYR A 184 5.04 -6.29 -14.75
C TYR A 184 5.95 -5.15 -15.19
N CYS A 185 6.97 -5.45 -16.00
CA CYS A 185 7.87 -4.45 -16.52
C CYS A 185 7.26 -3.68 -17.68
N ALA A 186 7.41 -2.35 -17.67
CA ALA A 186 7.21 -1.55 -18.88
C ALA A 186 8.42 -1.67 -19.83
N ILE A 187 8.18 -1.43 -21.12
CA ILE A 187 9.24 -1.13 -22.07
C ILE A 187 9.66 0.34 -21.82
N LEU A 188 10.96 0.56 -21.68
CA LEU A 188 11.54 1.90 -21.50
C LEU A 188 11.89 2.52 -22.85
#